data_c073c3194b0e6e60051651c111981ed5
#
_entry.id   c073c3194b0e6e60051651c111981ed5
#
_cell.length_a   1.000
_cell.length_b   1.000
_cell.length_c   1.000
_cell.angle_alpha   90.00
_cell.angle_beta   90.00
_cell.angle_gamma   90.00
#
_symmetry.space_group_name_H-M   'P 1'
#
loop_
_entity.id
_entity.type
_entity.pdbx_description
1 polymer ?
#
loop_
_entity_poly.entity_id
_entity_poly.type
_entity_poly.pdbx_seq_one_letter_code
_entity_poly.pdbx_strand_id
1 'polypeptide(L)'
;MKRTIRFSWISILMLAFFLTGCGVTDDQTTKEKKDTNKTEEVKAYTVTDDTGKKIKFDKIPETVVSLQPSNTEILFKLGLGDKVVGVTDFDNYPEEAKDIEHVSDSVNINAEKIISLKPDAIIAYTIGDETTLKPLEDAGIPVFIIKSATNFDDVYGDIGQIAEVMGVAEKGEELVKDIQNQITSVEEKIETLDEKEQTYFEISPAPEIYTTGSETFQQEILKTAGIENIFADQKGWVKVSDEEIVKRNPNAIITTATYADDAVDEIKSRKGWEDINAVKNDQVYLLDENIMSRPGPRIGEAVELAAKTVYPDLFK
;
A
#
# COMPACT_ATOMS: atom_id res chain seq x y z
N MET A 1 -10.06 -45.37 50.85
CA MET A 1 -11.15 -44.99 51.75
C MET A 1 -12.12 -44.13 50.93
N LYS A 2 -13.21 -44.68 50.34
CA LYS A 2 -14.57 -44.88 50.86
C LYS A 2 -15.17 -43.59 51.45
N ARG A 3 -16.12 -43.00 50.71
CA ARG A 3 -17.60 -43.00 50.90
C ARG A 3 -18.19 -41.95 49.93
N THR A 4 -18.94 -42.23 48.92
CA THR A 4 -20.37 -42.59 48.66
C THR A 4 -21.38 -42.01 49.64
N ILE A 5 -22.45 -41.44 49.12
CA ILE A 5 -23.88 -41.49 49.49
C ILE A 5 -24.55 -40.27 48.81
N ARG A 6 -25.41 -40.38 47.80
CA ARG A 6 -26.70 -40.99 47.51
C ARG A 6 -27.91 -40.12 47.88
N PHE A 7 -28.79 -39.95 46.83
CA PHE A 7 -30.27 -39.90 46.84
C PHE A 7 -30.94 -38.64 47.45
N SER A 8 -32.00 -38.07 46.90
CA SER A 8 -33.34 -38.60 46.48
C SER A 8 -34.16 -37.46 45.88
N TRP A 9 -34.76 -37.52 44.74
CA TRP A 9 -36.13 -37.83 44.38
C TRP A 9 -37.24 -37.09 45.16
N ILE A 10 -38.21 -36.49 44.42
CA ILE A 10 -39.69 -36.48 44.49
C ILE A 10 -40.17 -35.29 43.68
N SER A 11 -40.69 -35.36 42.48
CA SER A 11 -41.95 -35.92 41.90
C SER A 11 -43.22 -35.29 42.41
N ILE A 12 -44.17 -35.15 41.47
CA ILE A 12 -45.67 -35.03 41.60
C ILE A 12 -46.17 -33.58 41.38
N LEU A 13 -47.13 -33.30 40.60
CA LEU A 13 -48.08 -33.86 39.60
C LEU A 13 -49.19 -32.83 39.38
N MET A 14 -49.62 -32.69 38.12
CA MET A 14 -50.98 -32.40 37.66
C MET A 14 -51.78 -31.17 38.19
N LEU A 15 -52.33 -30.35 37.31
CA LEU A 15 -53.75 -30.49 36.94
C LEU A 15 -54.14 -29.56 35.76
N ALA A 16 -54.72 -30.17 34.77
CA ALA A 16 -55.34 -29.52 33.62
C ALA A 16 -56.71 -28.92 33.98
N PHE A 17 -57.09 -27.82 33.30
CA PHE A 17 -58.51 -27.56 33.08
C PHE A 17 -58.72 -26.88 31.69
N PHE A 18 -59.53 -27.56 30.91
CA PHE A 18 -60.15 -27.11 29.66
C PHE A 18 -61.14 -25.97 29.90
N LEU A 19 -61.28 -25.08 28.92
CA LEU A 19 -62.59 -24.78 28.35
C LEU A 19 -62.46 -23.97 27.04
N THR A 20 -63.15 -24.45 26.11
CA THR A 20 -63.46 -24.05 24.73
C THR A 20 -64.14 -22.69 24.62
N GLY A 21 -63.82 -22.01 23.49
CA GLY A 21 -64.57 -20.83 23.04
C GLY A 21 -64.21 -20.56 21.56
N CYS A 22 -65.05 -21.04 20.65
CA CYS A 22 -65.02 -20.67 19.23
C CYS A 22 -65.49 -19.24 19.02
N GLY A 23 -64.76 -18.52 18.11
CA GLY A 23 -65.22 -17.26 17.56
C GLY A 23 -64.43 -16.95 16.32
N VAL A 24 -64.96 -17.25 15.15
CA VAL A 24 -64.49 -16.91 13.82
C VAL A 24 -64.71 -15.43 13.59
N THR A 25 -63.65 -14.70 13.27
CA THR A 25 -63.73 -13.53 12.37
C THR A 25 -62.33 -13.34 11.73
N ASP A 26 -62.38 -13.36 10.41
CA ASP A 26 -61.30 -13.01 9.48
C ASP A 26 -60.78 -11.61 9.78
N ASP A 27 -59.47 -11.44 10.00
CA ASP A 27 -58.81 -10.20 9.73
C ASP A 27 -57.34 -10.45 9.35
N GLN A 28 -57.01 -10.12 8.10
CA GLN A 28 -55.70 -10.17 7.54
C GLN A 28 -54.81 -9.12 8.19
N THR A 29 -54.00 -9.52 9.15
CA THR A 29 -52.90 -8.66 9.63
C THR A 29 -51.60 -9.08 8.95
N THR A 30 -51.26 -8.33 7.95
CA THR A 30 -49.96 -8.28 7.31
C THR A 30 -48.88 -8.17 8.40
N LYS A 31 -48.09 -9.22 8.59
CA LYS A 31 -46.86 -9.13 9.39
C LYS A 31 -45.88 -8.25 8.64
N GLU A 32 -45.82 -6.98 8.96
CA GLU A 32 -44.67 -6.15 8.66
C GLU A 32 -43.41 -6.80 9.27
N LYS A 33 -42.55 -7.30 8.39
CA LYS A 33 -41.14 -7.55 8.74
C LYS A 33 -40.55 -6.19 9.08
N LYS A 34 -40.33 -5.95 10.34
CA LYS A 34 -39.53 -4.86 10.84
C LYS A 34 -38.08 -5.17 10.41
N ASP A 35 -37.68 -4.68 9.24
CA ASP A 35 -36.29 -4.57 8.86
C ASP A 35 -35.64 -3.63 9.88
N THR A 36 -35.01 -4.23 10.88
CA THR A 36 -34.11 -3.49 11.77
C THR A 36 -32.76 -3.33 11.05
N ASN A 37 -32.72 -2.47 10.05
CA ASN A 37 -31.49 -1.86 9.63
C ASN A 37 -31.08 -0.88 10.76
N LYS A 38 -30.45 -1.41 11.81
CA LYS A 38 -29.69 -0.59 12.74
C LYS A 38 -28.46 -0.12 12.00
N THR A 39 -28.54 1.05 11.39
CA THR A 39 -27.34 1.83 11.08
C THR A 39 -26.68 2.10 12.44
N GLU A 40 -25.60 1.41 12.77
CA GLU A 40 -24.79 1.77 13.92
C GLU A 40 -24.27 3.17 13.66
N GLU A 41 -24.70 4.14 14.47
CA GLU A 41 -24.11 5.47 14.46
C GLU A 41 -22.63 5.31 14.82
N VAL A 42 -21.76 5.49 13.82
CA VAL A 42 -20.31 5.49 14.03
C VAL A 42 -20.00 6.65 14.95
N LYS A 43 -19.51 6.34 16.14
CA LYS A 43 -19.07 7.36 17.09
C LYS A 43 -17.83 8.04 16.53
N ALA A 44 -17.69 9.34 16.82
CA ALA A 44 -16.48 10.09 16.50
C ALA A 44 -15.23 9.34 16.99
N TYR A 45 -14.21 9.27 16.17
CA TYR A 45 -12.95 8.58 16.44
C TYR A 45 -11.76 9.48 16.09
N THR A 46 -10.57 9.04 16.47
CA THR A 46 -9.34 9.82 16.28
C THR A 46 -8.24 8.88 15.80
N VAL A 47 -7.57 9.26 14.73
CA VAL A 47 -6.39 8.56 14.20
C VAL A 47 -5.18 9.49 14.31
N THR A 48 -4.02 8.94 14.64
CA THR A 48 -2.77 9.71 14.71
C THR A 48 -2.03 9.55 13.41
N ASP A 49 -1.69 10.68 12.77
CA ASP A 49 -0.93 10.69 11.53
C ASP A 49 0.60 10.59 11.77
N ASP A 50 1.38 10.52 10.71
CA ASP A 50 2.84 10.36 10.80
C ASP A 50 3.58 11.60 11.32
N THR A 51 2.91 12.74 11.41
CA THR A 51 3.46 13.93 12.09
C THR A 51 3.27 13.87 13.60
N GLY A 52 2.48 12.89 14.08
CA GLY A 52 2.07 12.74 15.47
C GLY A 52 0.84 13.57 15.82
N LYS A 53 0.20 14.21 14.84
CA LYS A 53 -1.03 14.96 15.02
C LYS A 53 -2.23 14.01 15.12
N LYS A 54 -3.10 14.28 16.09
CA LYS A 54 -4.36 13.54 16.25
C LYS A 54 -5.46 14.18 15.43
N ILE A 55 -5.89 13.50 14.39
CA ILE A 55 -6.97 13.94 13.51
C ILE A 55 -8.28 13.31 13.96
N LYS A 56 -9.26 14.15 14.25
CA LYS A 56 -10.61 13.72 14.69
C LYS A 56 -11.54 13.62 13.49
N PHE A 57 -12.24 12.50 13.40
CA PHE A 57 -13.31 12.25 12.44
C PHE A 57 -14.64 12.10 13.19
N ASP A 58 -15.63 12.90 12.81
CA ASP A 58 -16.97 12.82 13.42
C ASP A 58 -17.81 11.69 12.80
N LYS A 59 -17.44 11.23 11.61
CA LYS A 59 -18.00 10.08 10.87
C LYS A 59 -16.91 9.43 10.01
N ILE A 60 -17.16 8.24 9.53
CA ILE A 60 -16.33 7.63 8.49
C ILE A 60 -16.43 8.48 7.22
N PRO A 61 -15.31 8.87 6.58
CA PRO A 61 -15.31 9.61 5.33
C PRO A 61 -16.04 8.85 4.22
N GLU A 62 -16.95 9.54 3.54
CA GLU A 62 -17.65 9.05 2.34
C GLU A 62 -16.95 9.50 1.06
N THR A 63 -16.20 10.62 1.15
CA THR A 63 -15.40 11.17 0.06
C THR A 63 -14.00 11.52 0.56
N VAL A 64 -12.99 11.20 -0.24
CA VAL A 64 -11.58 11.42 0.11
C VAL A 64 -10.80 11.95 -1.09
N VAL A 65 -9.90 12.88 -0.84
CA VAL A 65 -8.88 13.30 -1.80
C VAL A 65 -7.56 12.62 -1.42
N SER A 66 -6.89 12.01 -2.39
CA SER A 66 -5.58 11.40 -2.24
C SER A 66 -4.53 12.25 -2.95
N LEU A 67 -3.49 12.66 -2.23
CA LEU A 67 -2.43 13.53 -2.75
C LEU A 67 -1.11 12.78 -3.01
N GLN A 68 -1.19 11.46 -3.15
CA GLN A 68 -0.04 10.61 -3.49
C GLN A 68 -0.51 9.31 -4.16
N PRO A 69 0.13 8.88 -5.26
CA PRO A 69 -0.25 7.64 -5.95
C PRO A 69 -0.25 6.39 -5.08
N SER A 70 0.70 6.24 -4.14
CA SER A 70 0.72 5.11 -3.20
C SER A 70 -0.53 5.06 -2.32
N ASN A 71 -0.99 6.21 -1.81
CA ASN A 71 -2.20 6.33 -0.99
C ASN A 71 -3.46 5.97 -1.80
N THR A 72 -3.50 6.42 -3.06
CA THR A 72 -4.59 6.07 -3.99
C THR A 72 -4.64 4.56 -4.22
N GLU A 73 -3.50 3.93 -4.48
CA GLU A 73 -3.43 2.48 -4.66
C GLU A 73 -3.90 1.72 -3.41
N ILE A 74 -3.56 2.19 -2.21
CA ILE A 74 -4.04 1.62 -0.94
C ILE A 74 -5.56 1.73 -0.86
N LEU A 75 -6.13 2.90 -1.12
CA LEU A 75 -7.58 3.12 -1.10
C LEU A 75 -8.31 2.17 -2.07
N PHE A 76 -7.80 2.02 -3.28
CA PHE A 76 -8.38 1.09 -4.26
C PHE A 76 -8.27 -0.37 -3.82
N LYS A 77 -7.13 -0.80 -3.28
CA LYS A 77 -6.93 -2.18 -2.77
C LYS A 77 -7.83 -2.49 -1.57
N LEU A 78 -8.15 -1.49 -0.76
CA LEU A 78 -9.14 -1.61 0.34
C LEU A 78 -10.60 -1.64 -0.17
N GLY A 79 -10.83 -1.48 -1.48
CA GLY A 79 -12.15 -1.44 -2.10
C GLY A 79 -12.90 -0.14 -1.88
N LEU A 80 -12.17 0.98 -1.82
CA LEU A 80 -12.68 2.33 -1.54
C LEU A 80 -12.47 3.29 -2.73
N GLY A 81 -12.18 2.78 -3.90
CA GLY A 81 -11.92 3.59 -5.10
C GLY A 81 -13.10 4.52 -5.47
N ASP A 82 -14.33 4.08 -5.23
CA ASP A 82 -15.55 4.86 -5.42
C ASP A 82 -15.68 6.08 -4.48
N LYS A 83 -14.91 6.11 -3.41
CA LYS A 83 -14.85 7.23 -2.46
C LYS A 83 -13.79 8.27 -2.82
N VAL A 84 -12.87 7.96 -3.73
CA VAL A 84 -11.79 8.87 -4.13
C VAL A 84 -12.35 9.89 -5.13
N VAL A 85 -12.36 11.16 -4.74
CA VAL A 85 -12.93 12.26 -5.55
C VAL A 85 -11.89 13.21 -6.12
N GLY A 86 -10.61 13.03 -5.76
CA GLY A 86 -9.49 13.83 -6.28
C GLY A 86 -8.17 13.09 -6.08
N VAL A 87 -7.30 13.19 -7.10
CA VAL A 87 -6.00 12.52 -7.17
C VAL A 87 -4.92 13.45 -7.74
N THR A 88 -3.69 12.97 -7.86
CA THR A 88 -2.60 13.72 -8.52
C THR A 88 -2.50 13.40 -10.02
N ASP A 89 -1.71 14.19 -10.74
CA ASP A 89 -1.42 13.96 -12.17
C ASP A 89 -0.63 12.65 -12.42
N PHE A 90 -0.06 12.06 -11.37
CA PHE A 90 0.72 10.81 -11.44
C PHE A 90 -0.06 9.56 -11.06
N ASP A 91 -1.34 9.69 -10.75
CA ASP A 91 -2.23 8.58 -10.39
C ASP A 91 -2.69 7.85 -11.65
N ASN A 92 -1.92 6.85 -12.08
CA ASN A 92 -2.15 6.08 -13.29
C ASN A 92 -2.47 4.60 -13.03
N TYR A 93 -2.61 4.21 -11.77
CA TYR A 93 -2.97 2.86 -11.35
C TYR A 93 -3.85 2.89 -10.07
N PRO A 94 -4.93 2.05 -10.03
CA PRO A 94 -5.43 1.26 -11.16
C PRO A 94 -5.95 2.15 -12.30
N GLU A 95 -6.35 1.55 -13.43
CA GLU A 95 -6.77 2.32 -14.62
C GLU A 95 -7.89 3.32 -14.32
N GLU A 96 -8.80 2.95 -13.41
CA GLU A 96 -9.93 3.77 -12.97
C GLU A 96 -9.48 5.07 -12.27
N ALA A 97 -8.28 5.11 -11.70
CA ALA A 97 -7.76 6.30 -11.06
C ALA A 97 -7.52 7.45 -12.05
N LYS A 98 -7.27 7.15 -13.32
CA LYS A 98 -7.04 8.15 -14.37
C LYS A 98 -8.27 8.99 -14.71
N ASP A 99 -9.47 8.49 -14.42
CA ASP A 99 -10.73 9.18 -14.69
C ASP A 99 -11.17 10.07 -13.51
N ILE A 100 -10.43 10.07 -12.39
CA ILE A 100 -10.72 10.90 -11.23
C ILE A 100 -10.19 12.32 -11.44
N GLU A 101 -10.81 13.30 -10.80
CA GLU A 101 -10.43 14.71 -10.91
C GLU A 101 -9.00 14.95 -10.40
N HIS A 102 -8.13 15.48 -11.26
CA HIS A 102 -6.74 15.82 -10.90
C HIS A 102 -6.69 17.16 -10.15
N VAL A 103 -6.12 17.14 -8.96
CA VAL A 103 -6.09 18.29 -8.04
C VAL A 103 -4.68 18.70 -7.61
N SER A 104 -3.66 17.99 -8.05
CA SER A 104 -2.25 18.25 -7.69
C SER A 104 -1.32 17.65 -8.74
N ASP A 105 -0.18 18.32 -8.97
CA ASP A 105 0.96 17.72 -9.69
C ASP A 105 1.99 17.08 -8.73
N SER A 106 1.55 16.72 -7.51
CA SER A 106 2.33 16.19 -6.38
C SER A 106 3.25 17.21 -5.70
N VAL A 107 3.52 18.36 -6.30
CA VAL A 107 4.29 19.49 -5.70
C VAL A 107 3.36 20.66 -5.44
N ASN A 108 2.56 21.02 -6.44
CA ASN A 108 1.63 22.14 -6.38
C ASN A 108 0.21 21.62 -6.16
N ILE A 109 -0.38 21.95 -5.03
CA ILE A 109 -1.72 21.56 -4.64
C ILE A 109 -2.71 22.65 -5.04
N ASN A 110 -3.74 22.30 -5.80
CA ASN A 110 -4.84 23.21 -6.13
C ASN A 110 -5.89 23.20 -5.00
N ALA A 111 -5.60 23.98 -3.95
CA ALA A 111 -6.46 24.03 -2.76
C ALA A 111 -7.90 24.49 -3.07
N GLU A 112 -8.11 25.44 -4.01
CA GLU A 112 -9.43 25.90 -4.39
C GLU A 112 -10.26 24.77 -5.02
N LYS A 113 -9.63 23.98 -5.90
CA LYS A 113 -10.26 22.84 -6.55
C LYS A 113 -10.62 21.76 -5.52
N ILE A 114 -9.71 21.42 -4.61
CA ILE A 114 -9.97 20.46 -3.53
C ILE A 114 -11.12 20.92 -2.65
N ILE A 115 -11.14 22.18 -2.20
CA ILE A 115 -12.21 22.73 -1.38
C ILE A 115 -13.56 22.68 -2.12
N SER A 116 -13.56 22.90 -3.44
CA SER A 116 -14.78 22.83 -4.25
C SER A 116 -15.37 21.42 -4.35
N LEU A 117 -14.56 20.36 -4.25
CA LEU A 117 -14.98 18.96 -4.20
C LEU A 117 -15.65 18.60 -2.86
N LYS A 118 -15.43 19.39 -1.81
CA LYS A 118 -15.97 19.18 -0.46
C LYS A 118 -15.70 17.79 0.09
N PRO A 119 -14.45 17.30 0.08
CA PRO A 119 -14.15 15.98 0.59
C PRO A 119 -14.35 15.93 2.11
N ASP A 120 -14.73 14.74 2.63
CA ASP A 120 -14.81 14.50 4.07
C ASP A 120 -13.42 14.37 4.70
N ALA A 121 -12.41 14.00 3.94
CA ALA A 121 -11.01 13.89 4.37
C ALA A 121 -10.03 14.08 3.21
N ILE A 122 -8.81 14.43 3.56
CA ILE A 122 -7.67 14.45 2.63
C ILE A 122 -6.59 13.54 3.21
N ILE A 123 -6.08 12.59 2.40
CA ILE A 123 -4.89 11.82 2.71
C ILE A 123 -3.75 12.47 1.93
N ALA A 124 -2.91 13.18 2.67
CA ALA A 124 -1.81 13.95 2.13
C ALA A 124 -0.49 13.18 2.27
N TYR A 125 0.51 13.66 1.58
CA TYR A 125 1.88 13.17 1.64
C TYR A 125 2.80 14.34 2.01
N THR A 126 3.84 14.08 2.78
CA THR A 126 4.86 15.07 3.07
C THR A 126 6.26 14.48 3.11
N ILE A 127 7.21 15.30 2.69
CA ILE A 127 8.64 15.07 2.91
C ILE A 127 9.20 16.01 3.99
N GLY A 128 8.32 16.73 4.73
CA GLY A 128 8.64 17.61 5.84
C GLY A 128 8.20 19.07 5.71
N ASP A 129 7.59 19.47 4.59
CA ASP A 129 6.98 20.82 4.43
C ASP A 129 5.47 20.70 4.27
N GLU A 130 4.73 21.12 5.29
CA GLU A 130 3.27 21.03 5.37
C GLU A 130 2.59 22.36 5.08
N THR A 131 3.35 23.41 4.74
CA THR A 131 2.79 24.77 4.55
C THR A 131 1.79 24.85 3.41
N THR A 132 1.93 23.99 2.40
CA THR A 132 1.01 23.88 1.25
C THR A 132 -0.35 23.31 1.62
N LEU A 133 -0.45 22.57 2.74
CA LEU A 133 -1.69 21.95 3.23
C LEU A 133 -2.53 22.90 4.09
N LYS A 134 -1.91 23.98 4.61
CA LYS A 134 -2.58 24.90 5.53
C LYS A 134 -3.90 25.48 5.00
N PRO A 135 -4.05 25.90 3.74
CA PRO A 135 -5.34 26.40 3.23
C PRO A 135 -6.48 25.36 3.33
N LEU A 136 -6.17 24.07 3.24
CA LEU A 136 -7.12 22.97 3.36
C LEU A 136 -7.58 22.79 4.81
N GLU A 137 -6.63 22.84 5.76
CA GLU A 137 -6.93 22.83 7.19
C GLU A 137 -7.75 24.06 7.62
N ASP A 138 -7.39 25.26 7.14
CA ASP A 138 -8.11 26.50 7.42
C ASP A 138 -9.55 26.48 6.86
N ALA A 139 -9.82 25.68 5.82
CA ALA A 139 -11.15 25.41 5.30
C ALA A 139 -11.93 24.39 6.17
N GLY A 140 -11.31 23.83 7.22
CA GLY A 140 -11.95 22.89 8.15
C GLY A 140 -12.01 21.45 7.64
N ILE A 141 -11.26 21.10 6.59
CA ILE A 141 -11.20 19.74 6.08
C ILE A 141 -10.16 18.95 6.90
N PRO A 142 -10.49 17.75 7.41
CA PRO A 142 -9.50 16.88 8.06
C PRO A 142 -8.40 16.48 7.08
N VAL A 143 -7.15 16.87 7.38
CA VAL A 143 -5.96 16.50 6.61
C VAL A 143 -5.16 15.48 7.42
N PHE A 144 -5.02 14.27 6.88
CA PHE A 144 -4.25 13.17 7.43
C PHE A 144 -2.96 13.00 6.63
N ILE A 145 -1.82 13.05 7.30
CA ILE A 145 -0.52 13.12 6.65
C ILE A 145 0.22 11.78 6.77
N ILE A 146 0.56 11.21 5.61
CA ILE A 146 1.45 10.06 5.47
C ILE A 146 2.84 10.59 5.10
N LYS A 147 3.91 10.10 5.74
CA LYS A 147 5.30 10.38 5.38
C LYS A 147 5.81 9.41 4.33
N SER A 148 6.93 9.75 3.72
CA SER A 148 7.60 8.85 2.78
C SER A 148 8.07 7.58 3.50
N ALA A 149 7.55 6.44 3.08
CA ALA A 149 8.03 5.14 3.56
C ALA A 149 9.45 4.86 3.04
N THR A 150 10.29 4.36 3.92
CA THR A 150 11.68 3.98 3.62
C THR A 150 11.91 2.48 3.71
N ASN A 151 10.94 1.75 4.24
CA ASN A 151 10.96 0.30 4.44
C ASN A 151 9.54 -0.28 4.36
N PHE A 152 9.41 -1.60 4.41
CA PHE A 152 8.12 -2.28 4.31
C PHE A 152 7.24 -2.10 5.54
N ASP A 153 7.83 -1.97 6.73
CA ASP A 153 7.06 -1.73 7.96
C ASP A 153 6.35 -0.37 7.91
N ASP A 154 7.00 0.66 7.32
CA ASP A 154 6.37 1.95 7.07
C ASP A 154 5.15 1.78 6.15
N VAL A 155 5.28 1.02 5.04
CA VAL A 155 4.15 0.75 4.11
C VAL A 155 3.01 0.00 4.80
N TYR A 156 3.31 -0.98 5.66
CA TYR A 156 2.28 -1.68 6.44
C TYR A 156 1.58 -0.73 7.41
N GLY A 157 2.33 0.20 8.00
CA GLY A 157 1.79 1.28 8.82
C GLY A 157 0.83 2.17 8.04
N ASP A 158 1.23 2.62 6.85
CA ASP A 158 0.42 3.48 5.97
C ASP A 158 -0.91 2.80 5.59
N ILE A 159 -0.86 1.51 5.22
CA ILE A 159 -2.08 0.71 4.93
C ILE A 159 -3.00 0.67 6.15
N GLY A 160 -2.44 0.40 7.34
CA GLY A 160 -3.20 0.36 8.59
C GLY A 160 -3.84 1.70 8.93
N GLN A 161 -3.09 2.79 8.86
CA GLN A 161 -3.56 4.14 9.15
C GLN A 161 -4.66 4.59 8.17
N ILE A 162 -4.48 4.38 6.87
CA ILE A 162 -5.49 4.69 5.85
C ILE A 162 -6.76 3.87 6.08
N ALA A 163 -6.61 2.57 6.42
CA ALA A 163 -7.73 1.70 6.74
C ALA A 163 -8.48 2.17 8.01
N GLU A 164 -7.76 2.63 9.05
CA GLU A 164 -8.37 3.22 10.24
C GLU A 164 -9.14 4.51 9.92
N VAL A 165 -8.54 5.43 9.15
CA VAL A 165 -9.19 6.67 8.70
C VAL A 165 -10.49 6.35 7.97
N MET A 166 -10.49 5.34 7.12
CA MET A 166 -11.65 4.96 6.29
C MET A 166 -12.60 3.97 6.98
N GLY A 167 -12.35 3.61 8.25
CA GLY A 167 -13.21 2.71 9.04
C GLY A 167 -13.24 1.27 8.55
N VAL A 168 -12.16 0.79 7.95
CA VAL A 168 -12.02 -0.58 7.39
C VAL A 168 -10.75 -1.28 7.91
N ALA A 169 -10.42 -1.10 9.18
CA ALA A 169 -9.18 -1.59 9.78
C ALA A 169 -8.92 -3.10 9.52
N GLU A 170 -9.97 -3.94 9.63
CA GLU A 170 -9.85 -5.39 9.35
C GLU A 170 -9.37 -5.68 7.92
N LYS A 171 -9.85 -4.90 6.92
CA LYS A 171 -9.36 -5.04 5.54
C LYS A 171 -7.90 -4.60 5.38
N GLY A 172 -7.46 -3.60 6.16
CA GLY A 172 -6.06 -3.18 6.22
C GLY A 172 -5.17 -4.30 6.72
N GLU A 173 -5.54 -4.95 7.82
CA GLU A 173 -4.81 -6.09 8.38
C GLU A 173 -4.76 -7.28 7.40
N GLU A 174 -5.86 -7.57 6.70
CA GLU A 174 -5.92 -8.63 5.68
C GLU A 174 -4.98 -8.31 4.51
N LEU A 175 -5.03 -7.07 3.99
CA LEU A 175 -4.16 -6.62 2.89
C LEU A 175 -2.67 -6.72 3.27
N VAL A 176 -2.29 -6.26 4.46
CA VAL A 176 -0.91 -6.38 4.97
C VAL A 176 -0.48 -7.84 5.02
N LYS A 177 -1.32 -8.73 5.55
CA LYS A 177 -1.03 -10.16 5.62
C LYS A 177 -0.84 -10.79 4.24
N ASP A 178 -1.66 -10.41 3.26
CA ASP A 178 -1.55 -10.92 1.89
C ASP A 178 -0.23 -10.49 1.25
N ILE A 179 0.18 -9.24 1.45
CA ILE A 179 1.48 -8.73 0.98
C ILE A 179 2.63 -9.49 1.66
N GLN A 180 2.58 -9.68 2.97
CA GLN A 180 3.59 -10.44 3.71
C GLN A 180 3.70 -11.89 3.23
N ASN A 181 2.57 -12.55 2.96
CA ASN A 181 2.55 -13.90 2.40
C ASN A 181 3.19 -13.96 1.00
N GLN A 182 2.93 -12.95 0.16
CA GLN A 182 3.54 -12.86 -1.17
C GLN A 182 5.06 -12.71 -1.06
N ILE A 183 5.55 -11.82 -0.19
CA ILE A 183 6.97 -11.62 0.08
C ILE A 183 7.61 -12.91 0.58
N THR A 184 7.02 -13.55 1.59
CA THR A 184 7.52 -14.81 2.14
C THR A 184 7.66 -15.91 1.07
N SER A 185 6.68 -16.00 0.15
CA SER A 185 6.75 -16.95 -0.97
C SER A 185 7.94 -16.70 -1.91
N VAL A 186 8.40 -15.46 -2.04
CA VAL A 186 9.62 -15.14 -2.79
C VAL A 186 10.86 -15.49 -1.97
N GLU A 187 10.89 -15.10 -0.68
CA GLU A 187 12.01 -15.38 0.23
C GLU A 187 12.32 -16.88 0.31
N GLU A 188 11.30 -17.74 0.42
CA GLU A 188 11.47 -19.20 0.43
C GLU A 188 12.17 -19.73 -0.83
N LYS A 189 11.95 -19.11 -1.99
CA LYS A 189 12.61 -19.51 -3.23
C LYS A 189 14.06 -19.05 -3.29
N ILE A 190 14.31 -17.81 -2.88
CA ILE A 190 15.67 -17.24 -2.93
C ILE A 190 16.60 -17.81 -1.83
N GLU A 191 16.06 -18.40 -0.75
CA GLU A 191 16.85 -19.12 0.25
C GLU A 191 17.69 -20.26 -0.36
N THR A 192 17.32 -20.75 -1.55
CA THR A 192 18.04 -21.81 -2.27
C THR A 192 19.25 -21.29 -3.05
N LEU A 193 19.47 -19.98 -3.08
CA LEU A 193 20.59 -19.37 -3.79
C LEU A 193 21.92 -19.61 -3.04
N ASP A 194 22.92 -20.14 -3.73
CA ASP A 194 24.27 -20.25 -3.21
C ASP A 194 24.98 -18.89 -3.14
N GLU A 195 24.76 -18.04 -4.14
CA GLU A 195 25.32 -16.68 -4.24
C GLU A 195 24.25 -15.69 -4.73
N LYS A 196 24.36 -14.44 -4.25
CA LYS A 196 23.48 -13.36 -4.66
C LYS A 196 24.07 -12.57 -5.83
N GLU A 197 23.22 -12.19 -6.78
CA GLU A 197 23.65 -11.45 -7.96
C GLU A 197 23.98 -10.00 -7.61
N GLN A 198 25.20 -9.58 -7.91
CA GLN A 198 25.65 -8.19 -7.74
C GLN A 198 25.04 -7.30 -8.81
N THR A 199 24.15 -6.41 -8.38
CA THR A 199 23.29 -5.64 -9.27
C THR A 199 23.47 -4.14 -9.04
N TYR A 200 23.54 -3.39 -10.13
CA TYR A 200 23.41 -1.95 -10.15
C TYR A 200 21.93 -1.57 -10.41
N PHE A 201 21.39 -0.71 -9.58
CA PHE A 201 20.01 -0.20 -9.76
C PHE A 201 20.08 1.28 -10.18
N GLU A 202 19.64 1.58 -11.39
CA GLU A 202 19.59 2.94 -11.92
C GLU A 202 18.19 3.54 -11.77
N ILE A 203 18.12 4.66 -11.02
CA ILE A 203 16.88 5.43 -10.84
C ILE A 203 16.72 6.44 -11.98
N SER A 204 17.79 7.17 -12.30
CA SER A 204 17.80 8.11 -13.41
C SER A 204 19.08 7.99 -14.22
N PRO A 205 18.98 8.09 -15.56
CA PRO A 205 20.11 7.98 -16.48
C PRO A 205 20.93 9.27 -16.53
N ALA A 206 22.02 9.24 -17.31
CA ALA A 206 22.81 10.42 -17.63
C ALA A 206 21.93 11.59 -18.15
N PRO A 207 22.32 12.88 -17.89
CA PRO A 207 23.61 13.30 -17.38
C PRO A 207 23.75 13.26 -15.84
N GLU A 208 22.66 13.04 -15.11
CA GLU A 208 22.67 12.95 -13.66
C GLU A 208 22.23 11.55 -13.22
N ILE A 209 23.21 10.67 -13.11
CA ILE A 209 22.96 9.27 -12.75
C ILE A 209 22.72 9.17 -11.25
N TYR A 210 21.53 8.70 -10.87
CA TYR A 210 21.18 8.40 -9.49
C TYR A 210 20.93 6.89 -9.29
N THR A 211 21.35 6.43 -8.13
CA THR A 211 21.13 5.05 -7.67
C THR A 211 20.51 5.05 -6.27
N THR A 212 20.09 3.88 -5.83
CA THR A 212 19.63 3.62 -4.48
C THR A 212 20.76 3.02 -3.64
N GLY A 213 20.88 3.49 -2.41
CA GLY A 213 21.75 2.92 -1.37
C GLY A 213 20.94 2.39 -0.20
N SER A 214 21.62 2.15 0.94
CA SER A 214 20.95 1.75 2.19
C SER A 214 19.93 2.78 2.68
N GLU A 215 19.00 2.33 3.51
CA GLU A 215 17.92 3.15 4.08
C GLU A 215 16.98 3.77 3.03
N THR A 216 16.75 3.03 1.94
CA THR A 216 15.78 3.38 0.92
C THR A 216 14.82 2.21 0.69
N PHE A 217 13.62 2.55 0.25
CA PHE A 217 12.59 1.59 -0.10
C PHE A 217 13.04 0.60 -1.19
N GLN A 218 13.70 1.10 -2.25
CA GLN A 218 14.21 0.26 -3.32
C GLN A 218 15.29 -0.72 -2.84
N GLN A 219 16.15 -0.29 -1.90
CA GLN A 219 17.15 -1.18 -1.31
C GLN A 219 16.50 -2.34 -0.56
N GLU A 220 15.38 -2.10 0.12
CA GLU A 220 14.67 -3.18 0.79
C GLU A 220 14.05 -4.17 -0.20
N ILE A 221 13.47 -3.68 -1.32
CA ILE A 221 12.99 -4.53 -2.41
C ILE A 221 14.14 -5.43 -2.92
N LEU A 222 15.28 -4.84 -3.28
CA LEU A 222 16.42 -5.60 -3.81
C LEU A 222 16.91 -6.65 -2.81
N LYS A 223 17.10 -6.25 -1.55
CA LYS A 223 17.56 -7.15 -0.48
C LYS A 223 16.60 -8.32 -0.27
N THR A 224 15.30 -8.06 -0.24
CA THR A 224 14.24 -9.05 -0.03
C THR A 224 14.08 -9.95 -1.27
N ALA A 225 14.37 -9.43 -2.46
CA ALA A 225 14.45 -10.22 -3.69
C ALA A 225 15.74 -11.05 -3.83
N GLY A 226 16.61 -11.07 -2.81
CA GLY A 226 17.87 -11.81 -2.84
C GLY A 226 18.97 -11.17 -3.69
N ILE A 227 18.84 -9.89 -4.03
CA ILE A 227 19.75 -9.15 -4.91
C ILE A 227 20.75 -8.36 -4.05
N GLU A 228 22.03 -8.44 -4.40
CA GLU A 228 23.08 -7.65 -3.77
C GLU A 228 23.28 -6.34 -4.53
N ASN A 229 22.79 -5.23 -3.95
CA ASN A 229 23.00 -3.92 -4.52
C ASN A 229 24.46 -3.47 -4.33
N ILE A 230 25.16 -3.20 -5.41
CA ILE A 230 26.58 -2.77 -5.37
C ILE A 230 26.80 -1.40 -4.70
N PHE A 231 25.74 -0.62 -4.45
CA PHE A 231 25.78 0.65 -3.75
C PHE A 231 25.11 0.61 -2.35
N ALA A 232 24.88 -0.58 -1.79
CA ALA A 232 24.33 -0.71 -0.43
C ALA A 232 25.23 -0.11 0.68
N ASP A 233 26.49 0.18 0.37
CA ASP A 233 27.46 0.88 1.23
C ASP A 233 27.24 2.41 1.29
N GLN A 234 26.45 2.96 0.39
CA GLN A 234 26.02 4.37 0.39
C GLN A 234 24.67 4.51 1.11
N LYS A 235 24.38 5.70 1.65
CA LYS A 235 23.12 5.97 2.34
C LYS A 235 22.17 6.84 1.51
N GLY A 236 20.92 6.43 1.39
CA GLY A 236 19.87 7.18 0.67
C GLY A 236 20.01 7.07 -0.85
N TRP A 237 19.41 8.00 -1.55
CA TRP A 237 19.54 8.13 -3.00
C TRP A 237 20.77 8.98 -3.31
N VAL A 238 21.70 8.40 -4.07
CA VAL A 238 23.00 9.02 -4.30
C VAL A 238 23.29 9.20 -5.78
N LYS A 239 23.95 10.32 -6.09
CA LYS A 239 24.49 10.54 -7.42
C LYS A 239 25.81 9.82 -7.54
N VAL A 240 25.99 9.06 -8.63
CA VAL A 240 27.17 8.25 -8.90
C VAL A 240 27.78 8.60 -10.24
N SER A 241 29.03 8.22 -10.44
CA SER A 241 29.71 8.42 -11.72
C SER A 241 29.80 7.11 -12.52
N ASP A 242 29.93 7.24 -13.84
CA ASP A 242 30.21 6.12 -14.75
C ASP A 242 31.43 5.31 -14.29
N GLU A 243 32.51 5.99 -13.91
CA GLU A 243 33.75 5.34 -13.50
C GLU A 243 33.57 4.49 -12.23
N GLU A 244 32.73 4.94 -11.30
CA GLU A 244 32.44 4.18 -10.09
C GLU A 244 31.63 2.93 -10.39
N ILE A 245 30.63 3.02 -11.27
CA ILE A 245 29.83 1.87 -11.71
C ILE A 245 30.71 0.85 -12.44
N VAL A 246 31.52 1.30 -13.40
CA VAL A 246 32.46 0.45 -14.13
C VAL A 246 33.46 -0.24 -13.18
N LYS A 247 33.97 0.48 -12.18
CA LYS A 247 34.88 -0.07 -11.18
C LYS A 247 34.22 -1.15 -10.31
N ARG A 248 32.94 -0.99 -9.96
CA ARG A 248 32.18 -1.96 -9.15
C ARG A 248 31.76 -3.18 -9.97
N ASN A 249 31.72 -3.06 -11.29
CA ASN A 249 31.52 -4.11 -12.28
C ASN A 249 30.32 -5.04 -11.96
N PRO A 250 29.10 -4.55 -11.96
CA PRO A 250 27.91 -5.35 -11.64
C PRO A 250 27.68 -6.48 -12.65
N ASN A 251 27.07 -7.56 -12.19
CA ASN A 251 26.68 -8.70 -13.03
C ASN A 251 25.30 -8.50 -13.66
N ALA A 252 24.45 -7.69 -13.06
CA ALA A 252 23.17 -7.28 -13.60
C ALA A 252 22.96 -5.76 -13.43
N ILE A 253 22.19 -5.18 -14.34
CA ILE A 253 21.73 -3.79 -14.26
C ILE A 253 20.22 -3.77 -14.34
N ILE A 254 19.58 -3.11 -13.39
CA ILE A 254 18.15 -2.80 -13.42
C ILE A 254 18.00 -1.30 -13.58
N THR A 255 17.23 -0.85 -14.57
CA THR A 255 16.81 0.54 -14.69
C THR A 255 15.29 0.63 -14.56
N THR A 256 14.81 1.74 -14.02
CA THR A 256 13.38 2.07 -13.95
C THR A 256 13.03 3.30 -14.80
N ALA A 257 13.93 3.73 -15.67
CA ALA A 257 13.75 4.89 -16.54
C ALA A 257 12.76 4.59 -17.70
N THR A 258 11.53 4.21 -17.38
CA THR A 258 10.48 3.85 -18.35
C THR A 258 10.02 5.02 -19.22
N TYR A 259 10.37 6.24 -18.84
CA TYR A 259 10.13 7.48 -19.60
C TYR A 259 11.16 7.74 -20.69
N ALA A 260 12.27 6.99 -20.70
CA ALA A 260 13.31 7.10 -21.72
C ALA A 260 13.08 6.04 -22.80
N ASP A 261 13.04 6.50 -24.05
CA ASP A 261 13.01 5.58 -25.19
C ASP A 261 14.30 4.76 -25.18
N ASP A 262 14.19 3.45 -25.40
CA ASP A 262 15.34 2.54 -25.54
C ASP A 262 16.34 2.56 -24.34
N ALA A 263 15.86 2.71 -23.07
CA ALA A 263 16.72 2.81 -21.88
C ALA A 263 17.74 1.68 -21.76
N VAL A 264 17.38 0.45 -22.13
CA VAL A 264 18.28 -0.70 -22.10
C VAL A 264 19.40 -0.57 -23.14
N ASP A 265 19.08 -0.17 -24.36
CA ASP A 265 20.06 0.01 -25.43
C ASP A 265 20.95 1.23 -25.17
N GLU A 266 20.40 2.27 -24.56
CA GLU A 266 21.16 3.45 -24.10
C GLU A 266 22.25 3.01 -23.11
N ILE A 267 21.90 2.24 -22.07
CA ILE A 267 22.83 1.72 -21.06
C ILE A 267 23.92 0.86 -21.73
N LYS A 268 23.53 -0.08 -22.61
CA LYS A 268 24.47 -0.97 -23.30
C LYS A 268 25.42 -0.24 -24.24
N SER A 269 25.03 0.94 -24.75
CA SER A 269 25.83 1.75 -25.68
C SER A 269 26.69 2.81 -25.00
N ARG A 270 26.63 2.95 -23.67
CA ARG A 270 27.44 3.93 -22.92
C ARG A 270 28.91 3.66 -23.10
N LYS A 271 29.65 4.70 -23.48
CA LYS A 271 31.08 4.62 -23.67
C LYS A 271 31.80 4.22 -22.37
N GLY A 272 32.61 3.17 -22.44
CA GLY A 272 33.37 2.65 -21.30
C GLY A 272 32.59 1.60 -20.47
N TRP A 273 31.34 1.28 -20.84
CA TRP A 273 30.52 0.25 -20.16
C TRP A 273 30.61 -1.12 -20.87
N GLU A 274 31.24 -1.18 -22.04
CA GLU A 274 31.40 -2.40 -22.85
C GLU A 274 32.09 -3.55 -22.10
N ASP A 275 32.83 -3.22 -21.05
CA ASP A 275 33.57 -4.20 -20.23
C ASP A 275 32.84 -4.61 -18.95
N ILE A 276 31.71 -3.97 -18.60
CA ILE A 276 30.88 -4.36 -17.43
C ILE A 276 30.27 -5.75 -17.67
N ASN A 277 30.33 -6.62 -16.67
CA ASN A 277 29.79 -7.98 -16.75
C ASN A 277 28.32 -8.01 -17.20
N ALA A 278 27.48 -7.15 -16.65
CA ALA A 278 26.08 -7.04 -17.03
C ALA A 278 25.89 -6.74 -18.52
N VAL A 279 26.68 -5.83 -19.07
CA VAL A 279 26.58 -5.46 -20.49
C VAL A 279 27.11 -6.61 -21.38
N LYS A 280 28.24 -7.23 -21.04
CA LYS A 280 28.80 -8.37 -21.77
C LYS A 280 27.85 -9.56 -21.83
N ASN A 281 27.12 -9.81 -20.74
CA ASN A 281 26.26 -10.99 -20.59
C ASN A 281 24.80 -10.70 -20.94
N ASP A 282 24.48 -9.51 -21.43
CA ASP A 282 23.11 -9.08 -21.78
C ASP A 282 22.15 -9.06 -20.58
N GLN A 283 22.68 -8.77 -19.38
CA GLN A 283 21.93 -8.75 -18.13
C GLN A 283 21.54 -7.31 -17.75
N VAL A 284 20.87 -6.61 -18.67
CA VAL A 284 20.37 -5.23 -18.49
C VAL A 284 18.86 -5.25 -18.64
N TYR A 285 18.15 -4.81 -17.62
CA TYR A 285 16.71 -4.97 -17.49
C TYR A 285 16.00 -3.62 -17.24
N LEU A 286 14.88 -3.41 -17.91
CA LEU A 286 13.95 -2.32 -17.63
C LEU A 286 12.79 -2.87 -16.81
N LEU A 287 12.58 -2.34 -15.61
CA LEU A 287 11.43 -2.66 -14.77
C LEU A 287 10.45 -1.48 -14.68
N ASP A 288 9.20 -1.78 -14.38
CA ASP A 288 8.16 -0.77 -14.22
C ASP A 288 8.49 0.18 -13.06
N GLU A 289 8.63 1.47 -13.36
CA GLU A 289 8.96 2.51 -12.38
C GLU A 289 7.90 2.59 -11.27
N ASN A 290 6.63 2.50 -11.62
CA ASN A 290 5.54 2.64 -10.65
C ASN A 290 5.50 1.49 -9.64
N ILE A 291 5.87 0.27 -10.08
CA ILE A 291 5.97 -0.89 -9.18
C ILE A 291 7.21 -0.77 -8.29
N MET A 292 8.34 -0.39 -8.87
CA MET A 292 9.63 -0.36 -8.16
C MET A 292 9.83 0.88 -7.27
N SER A 293 9.06 1.96 -7.47
CA SER A 293 9.28 3.25 -6.80
C SER A 293 8.12 3.73 -5.94
N ARG A 294 6.94 3.08 -5.99
CA ARG A 294 5.80 3.47 -5.15
C ARG A 294 5.75 2.62 -3.88
N PRO A 295 5.94 3.23 -2.70
CA PRO A 295 5.81 2.53 -1.43
C PRO A 295 4.32 2.34 -1.10
N GLY A 296 3.71 1.30 -1.64
CA GLY A 296 2.28 1.04 -1.56
C GLY A 296 1.96 -0.46 -1.58
N PRO A 297 0.70 -0.83 -1.86
CA PRO A 297 0.22 -2.20 -1.68
C PRO A 297 0.81 -3.21 -2.69
N ARG A 298 1.62 -2.73 -3.66
CA ARG A 298 2.29 -3.57 -4.66
C ARG A 298 3.74 -3.95 -4.32
N ILE A 299 4.19 -3.72 -3.07
CA ILE A 299 5.58 -4.06 -2.67
C ILE A 299 5.87 -5.56 -2.81
N GLY A 300 4.90 -6.43 -2.56
CA GLY A 300 5.06 -7.87 -2.82
C GLY A 300 5.28 -8.17 -4.30
N GLU A 301 4.54 -7.48 -5.19
CA GLU A 301 4.73 -7.57 -6.65
C GLU A 301 6.11 -7.03 -7.07
N ALA A 302 6.60 -5.96 -6.42
CA ALA A 302 7.92 -5.39 -6.69
C ALA A 302 9.05 -6.37 -6.35
N VAL A 303 8.97 -7.00 -5.17
CA VAL A 303 9.93 -8.04 -4.74
C VAL A 303 9.92 -9.23 -5.70
N GLU A 304 8.73 -9.70 -6.07
CA GLU A 304 8.58 -10.83 -7.00
C GLU A 304 9.11 -10.47 -8.40
N LEU A 305 8.80 -9.27 -8.91
CA LEU A 305 9.27 -8.78 -10.21
C LEU A 305 10.79 -8.73 -10.25
N ALA A 306 11.43 -8.13 -9.25
CA ALA A 306 12.87 -8.03 -9.16
C ALA A 306 13.52 -9.44 -9.09
N ALA A 307 13.01 -10.32 -8.23
CA ALA A 307 13.52 -11.68 -8.09
C ALA A 307 13.35 -12.50 -9.37
N LYS A 308 12.19 -12.46 -10.02
CA LYS A 308 11.94 -13.17 -11.29
C LYS A 308 12.82 -12.68 -12.42
N THR A 309 13.13 -11.39 -12.43
CA THR A 309 13.97 -10.79 -13.46
C THR A 309 15.42 -11.27 -13.33
N VAL A 310 15.96 -11.26 -12.12
CA VAL A 310 17.38 -11.62 -11.89
C VAL A 310 17.57 -13.13 -11.78
N TYR A 311 16.58 -13.86 -11.26
CA TYR A 311 16.63 -15.32 -11.03
C TYR A 311 15.47 -16.06 -11.73
N PRO A 312 15.32 -15.96 -13.06
CA PRO A 312 14.15 -16.53 -13.76
C PRO A 312 14.00 -18.04 -13.57
N ASP A 313 15.07 -18.75 -13.30
CA ASP A 313 15.07 -20.21 -13.12
C ASP A 313 14.38 -20.67 -11.82
N LEU A 314 14.36 -19.83 -10.78
CA LEU A 314 13.70 -20.12 -9.50
C LEU A 314 12.15 -20.01 -9.58
N PHE A 315 11.64 -19.43 -10.67
CA PHE A 315 10.20 -19.14 -10.83
C PHE A 315 9.56 -19.92 -11.99
N LYS A 316 10.24 -20.96 -12.48
CA LYS A 316 9.72 -21.85 -13.54
C LYS A 316 8.77 -22.91 -13.01
#